data_8579735371e67b765d8e2c26cb388f22
#
_entry.id   8579735371e67b765d8e2c26cb388f22
#
_cell.length_a   1.000
_cell.length_b   1.000
_cell.length_c   1.000
_cell.angle_alpha   90.00
_cell.angle_beta   90.00
_cell.angle_gamma   90.00
#
_symmetry.space_group_name_H-M   'P 1'
#
loop_
_entity.id
_entity.type
_entity.pdbx_description
1 polymer ?
#
loop_
_entity_poly.entity_id
_entity_poly.type
_entity_poly.pdbx_seq_one_letter_code
_entity_poly.pdbx_strand_id
1 'polypeptide(L)' 'MPIYIRTLGYKVYFWSNENNEPIHFHITKGNPSENDTKVWVLSNGSFKIAHNKGQISSKDLSRIFSAMQSYY' A
#
# COMPACT_ATOMS: atom_id res chain seq x y z
N MET A 1 11.02 9.06 5.33
CA MET A 1 10.05 9.81 4.57
C MET A 1 9.27 8.91 3.64
N PRO A 2 7.96 8.95 3.64
CA PRO A 2 7.21 8.05 2.77
C PRO A 2 7.40 8.41 1.30
N ILE A 3 7.48 7.37 0.47
CA ILE A 3 7.46 7.51 -0.97
C ILE A 3 6.00 7.58 -1.40
N TYR A 4 5.69 8.55 -2.23
CA TYR A 4 4.32 8.89 -2.55
C TYR A 4 4.04 8.59 -4.02
N ILE A 5 3.09 7.71 -4.26
CA ILE A 5 2.70 7.32 -5.61
C ILE A 5 1.19 7.50 -5.74
N ARG A 6 0.75 8.12 -6.82
CA ARG A 6 -0.66 8.26 -7.14
C ARG A 6 -1.01 7.34 -8.29
N THR A 7 -2.05 6.55 -8.10
CA THR A 7 -2.52 5.67 -9.15
C THR A 7 -4.01 5.39 -8.97
N LEU A 8 -4.77 5.45 -10.05
CA LEU A 8 -6.20 5.10 -10.09
C LEU A 8 -7.03 5.85 -9.06
N GLY A 9 -6.68 7.10 -8.75
CA GLY A 9 -7.39 7.89 -7.76
C GLY A 9 -7.03 7.58 -6.32
N TYR A 10 -6.11 6.65 -6.12
CA TYR A 10 -5.60 6.32 -4.79
C TYR A 10 -4.20 6.89 -4.61
N LYS A 11 -3.82 7.09 -3.37
CA LYS A 11 -2.48 7.49 -2.99
C LYS A 11 -1.82 6.33 -2.26
N VAL A 12 -0.62 5.98 -2.68
CA VAL A 12 0.15 4.91 -2.08
C VAL A 12 1.40 5.51 -1.47
N TYR A 13 1.66 5.24 -0.21
CA TYR A 13 2.85 5.75 0.45
C TYR A 13 3.50 4.66 1.27
N PHE A 14 4.83 4.66 1.24
CA PHE A 14 5.63 3.74 2.02
C PHE A 14 5.94 4.36 3.37
N TRP A 15 5.87 3.55 4.37
CA TRP A 15 6.20 3.97 5.71
C TRP A 15 7.42 3.16 6.14
N SER A 16 8.59 3.80 6.24
CA SER A 16 9.75 3.12 6.78
C SER A 16 9.58 3.05 8.28
N ASN A 17 9.56 1.83 8.80
CA ASN A 17 9.24 1.62 10.18
C ASN A 17 10.49 1.31 10.98
N GLU A 18 10.62 1.96 12.11
CA GLU A 18 11.76 1.85 12.98
C GLU A 18 11.66 0.67 13.95
N ASN A 19 10.53 -0.04 13.94
CA ASN A 19 10.23 -1.08 14.92
C ASN A 19 10.48 -2.49 14.38
N ASN A 20 11.41 -2.64 13.44
CA ASN A 20 11.75 -3.93 12.85
C ASN A 20 10.58 -4.62 12.14
N GLU A 21 9.56 -3.89 11.77
CA GLU A 21 8.49 -4.44 10.98
C GLU A 21 8.93 -4.62 9.52
N PRO A 22 8.38 -5.61 8.81
CA PRO A 22 8.62 -5.72 7.37
C PRO A 22 8.21 -4.46 6.63
N ILE A 23 8.79 -4.26 5.45
CA ILE A 23 8.42 -3.15 4.60
C ILE A 23 6.93 -3.25 4.28
N HIS A 24 6.24 -2.14 4.37
CA HIS A 24 4.82 -2.10 4.04
C HIS A 24 4.46 -0.76 3.44
N PHE A 25 3.32 -0.72 2.76
CA PHE A 25 2.78 0.53 2.26
C PHE A 25 1.31 0.65 2.63
N HIS A 26 0.85 1.89 2.60
CA HIS A 26 -0.54 2.21 2.88
C HIS A 26 -1.20 2.76 1.64
N ILE A 27 -2.47 2.46 1.47
CA ILE A 27 -3.26 2.94 0.34
C ILE A 27 -4.42 3.75 0.91
N THR A 28 -4.54 5.00 0.45
CA THR A 28 -5.61 5.87 0.89
C THR A 28 -6.30 6.50 -0.31
N LYS A 29 -7.57 6.79 -0.17
CA LYS A 29 -8.36 7.45 -1.21
C LYS A 29 -8.45 8.96 -0.99
N GLY A 30 -8.04 9.43 0.13
CA GLY A 30 -8.08 10.85 0.48
C GLY A 30 -6.87 11.22 1.29
N ASN A 31 -7.07 11.85 2.41
CA ASN A 31 -5.98 12.14 3.32
C ASN A 31 -5.58 10.88 4.08
N PRO A 32 -4.27 10.68 4.35
CA PRO A 32 -3.84 9.54 5.15
C PRO A 32 -4.56 9.49 6.50
N SER A 33 -4.92 8.28 6.90
CA SER A 33 -5.61 8.06 8.17
C SER A 33 -5.24 6.68 8.70
N GLU A 34 -5.60 6.42 9.94
CA GLU A 34 -5.37 5.12 10.55
C GLU A 34 -6.28 4.01 9.97
N ASN A 35 -7.26 4.40 9.18
CA ASN A 35 -8.16 3.45 8.51
C ASN A 35 -7.72 3.15 7.08
N ASP A 36 -6.50 3.50 6.70
CA ASP A 36 -5.99 3.18 5.39
C ASP A 36 -5.71 1.68 5.27
N THR A 37 -5.78 1.19 4.03
CA THR A 37 -5.44 -0.20 3.75
C THR A 37 -3.94 -0.39 3.87
N LYS A 38 -3.53 -1.44 4.58
CA LYS A 38 -2.12 -1.76 4.81
C LYS A 38 -1.72 -3.02 4.06
N VAL A 39 -0.59 -2.97 3.37
CA VAL A 39 -0.11 -4.09 2.56
C VAL A 39 1.36 -4.34 2.89
N TRP A 40 1.68 -5.59 3.21
CA TRP A 40 3.06 -6.01 3.43
C TRP A 40 3.76 -6.28 2.12
N VAL A 41 5.05 -5.94 2.05
CA VAL A 41 5.90 -6.30 0.92
C VAL A 41 6.76 -7.47 1.38
N LEU A 42 6.56 -8.62 0.75
CA LEU A 42 7.27 -9.83 1.13
C LEU A 42 8.64 -9.89 0.47
N SER A 43 9.53 -10.71 1.02
CA SER A 43 10.91 -10.80 0.57
C SER A 43 11.03 -11.29 -0.88
N ASN A 44 10.03 -12.02 -1.38
CA ASN A 44 10.03 -12.50 -2.76
C ASN A 44 9.43 -11.46 -3.73
N GLY A 45 9.11 -10.26 -3.26
CA GLY A 45 8.55 -9.20 -4.10
C GLY A 45 7.04 -9.23 -4.22
N SER A 46 6.37 -10.17 -3.58
CA SER A 46 4.90 -10.20 -3.63
C SER A 46 4.30 -9.35 -2.52
N PHE A 47 3.00 -9.09 -2.63
CA PHE A 47 2.28 -8.27 -1.67
C PHE A 47 1.27 -9.11 -0.90
N LYS A 48 1.12 -8.79 0.38
CA LYS A 48 0.14 -9.45 1.23
C LYS A 48 -0.66 -8.39 1.98
N ILE A 49 -1.98 -8.44 1.87
CA ILE A 49 -2.84 -7.49 2.54
C ILE A 49 -2.84 -7.79 4.03
N ALA A 50 -2.42 -6.81 4.82
CA ALA A 50 -2.47 -6.91 6.28
C ALA A 50 -3.89 -6.69 6.78
N HIS A 51 -4.55 -5.66 6.26
CA HIS A 51 -5.95 -5.39 6.51
C HIS A 51 -6.46 -4.45 5.42
N ASN A 52 -7.76 -4.44 5.25
CA ASN A 52 -8.40 -3.58 4.24
C ASN A 52 -9.42 -2.66 4.92
N LYS A 53 -8.96 -1.89 5.89
CA LYS A 53 -9.83 -0.95 6.60
C LYS A 53 -10.33 0.16 5.67
N GLY A 54 -9.60 0.45 4.61
CA GLY A 54 -10.02 1.41 3.61
C GLY A 54 -11.11 0.90 2.68
N GLN A 55 -11.49 -0.37 2.79
CA GLN A 55 -12.58 -0.97 2.01
C GLN A 55 -12.38 -0.81 0.50
N ILE A 56 -11.15 -1.04 0.05
CA ILE A 56 -10.83 -0.98 -1.38
C ILE A 56 -11.28 -2.28 -2.02
N SER A 57 -11.93 -2.20 -3.20
CA SER A 57 -12.40 -3.39 -3.91
C SER A 57 -11.23 -4.26 -4.35
N SER A 58 -11.45 -5.55 -4.48
CA SER A 58 -10.40 -6.46 -4.94
C SER A 58 -9.93 -6.12 -6.35
N LYS A 59 -10.82 -5.61 -7.19
CA LYS A 59 -10.46 -5.15 -8.53
C LYS A 59 -9.47 -3.98 -8.48
N ASP A 60 -9.75 -3.01 -7.64
CA ASP A 60 -8.87 -1.85 -7.50
C ASP A 60 -7.55 -2.24 -6.85
N LEU A 61 -7.57 -3.12 -5.84
CA LEU A 61 -6.36 -3.62 -5.22
C LEU A 61 -5.46 -4.31 -6.23
N SER A 62 -6.04 -5.13 -7.10
CA SER A 62 -5.29 -5.83 -8.13
C SER A 62 -4.61 -4.83 -9.08
N ARG A 63 -5.31 -3.78 -9.46
CA ARG A 63 -4.76 -2.74 -10.34
C ARG A 63 -3.65 -1.97 -9.64
N ILE A 64 -3.83 -1.64 -8.37
CA ILE A 64 -2.82 -0.93 -7.59
C ILE A 64 -1.56 -1.80 -7.46
N PHE A 65 -1.73 -3.08 -7.19
CA PHE A 65 -0.58 -3.99 -7.07
C PHE A 65 0.19 -4.09 -8.38
N SER A 66 -0.50 -4.14 -9.52
CA SER A 66 0.16 -4.14 -10.82
C SER A 66 0.96 -2.86 -11.04
N ALA A 67 0.39 -1.72 -10.69
CA ALA A 67 1.09 -0.45 -10.80
C ALA A 67 2.30 -0.39 -9.87
N MET A 68 2.15 -0.89 -8.65
CA MET A 68 3.24 -0.90 -7.69
C MET A 68 4.41 -1.75 -8.13
N GLN A 69 4.15 -2.87 -8.79
CA GLN A 69 5.22 -3.73 -9.29
C GLN A 69 6.05 -3.03 -10.36
N SER A 70 5.46 -2.09 -11.08
CA SER A 70 6.21 -1.30 -12.07
C SER A 70 7.15 -0.29 -11.41
N TYR A 71 6.83 0.17 -10.22
CA TYR A 71 7.64 1.15 -9.48
C TYR A 71 8.62 0.47 -8.52
N TYR A 72 8.31 -0.68 -8.07
CA TYR A 72 9.13 -1.41 -7.11
C TYR A 72 10.13 -2.30 -7.83
#